data_457c13f1d95cbde66590f45b2255f524
#
_entry.id   457c13f1d95cbde66590f45b2255f524
#
_cell.length_a   1.000
_cell.length_b   1.000
_cell.length_c   1.000
_cell.angle_alpha   90.00
_cell.angle_beta   90.00
_cell.angle_gamma   90.00
#
_symmetry.space_group_name_H-M   'P 1'
#
loop_
_entity.id
_entity.type
_entity.pdbx_description
1 polymer ?
#
loop_
_entity_poly.entity_id
_entity_poly.type
_entity_poly.pdbx_seq_one_letter_code
_entity_poly.pdbx_strand_id
1 'polypeptide(L)'
;MGVDTRKKLNSNSRVGDIIKIKFFAAITKAFNLHPVFQIFIMTDLSQFDPDIAGNPNNNIFGLPFSEEDARLIILPVPWEVTVSYGAGTARAAEQIRKASTQIDIFDSENPEGWKEGFYLRDVDKKLLMKSDYLRKEAELYIDYISKGQKVEDNQFMLKTLKDVNEGSNYLNKWVYDQIKGLLSRGKLVALLGGDHSTPLGYFKALAEKYQDFGILQIDAHCDLRSDYSGFSYSHASIMYNALQEIENLKTLLQIGIRDYSGSELEIIHNSNDRIITYFDKDIKCRLFEGQTWKQITDEIVNRLPQKVHISFDIDGLDPKLCPNAGTPVHGGFEIEELFYLFTKILRSGRQLIGFDLLEVAVGENNWDANVGARVLWKLCNLLVKSNPV
;
A
#
# COMPACT_ATOMS: atom_id res chain seq x y z
N MET A 1 19.10 62.56 -4.68
CA MET A 1 17.95 62.32 -5.55
C MET A 1 18.05 60.87 -6.06
N GLY A 2 17.44 59.96 -5.41
CA GLY A 2 17.38 58.55 -5.79
C GLY A 2 15.92 58.16 -5.90
N VAL A 3 15.47 57.80 -7.09
CA VAL A 3 14.09 57.46 -7.40
C VAL A 3 13.92 55.95 -7.19
N ASP A 4 12.97 55.62 -6.35
CA ASP A 4 12.52 54.25 -5.99
C ASP A 4 11.77 53.61 -7.16
N THR A 5 12.32 52.51 -7.74
CA THR A 5 11.77 51.78 -8.89
C THR A 5 11.12 50.43 -8.54
N ARG A 6 10.71 50.18 -7.26
CA ARG A 6 10.20 48.86 -6.80
C ARG A 6 8.69 48.74 -6.69
N LYS A 7 7.88 49.50 -7.39
CA LYS A 7 6.40 49.42 -7.26
C LYS A 7 5.62 49.19 -8.56
N LYS A 8 6.16 48.55 -9.60
CA LYS A 8 5.39 48.35 -10.86
C LYS A 8 5.31 46.91 -11.41
N LEU A 9 5.59 45.89 -10.63
CA LEU A 9 5.60 44.49 -11.15
C LEU A 9 4.47 43.56 -10.65
N ASN A 10 3.54 44.06 -9.81
CA ASN A 10 2.50 43.18 -9.24
C ASN A 10 1.06 43.43 -9.74
N SER A 11 0.83 44.21 -10.80
CA SER A 11 -0.50 44.51 -11.31
C SER A 11 -0.89 43.70 -12.57
N ASN A 12 0.07 43.11 -13.30
CA ASN A 12 -0.20 42.46 -14.58
C ASN A 12 -0.63 40.97 -14.45
N SER A 13 -0.26 40.27 -13.37
CA SER A 13 -0.69 38.89 -13.17
C SER A 13 -2.19 38.78 -12.83
N ARG A 14 -2.69 39.66 -11.95
CA ARG A 14 -4.12 39.68 -11.58
C ARG A 14 -5.06 40.05 -12.73
N VAL A 15 -4.64 40.86 -13.66
CA VAL A 15 -5.43 41.30 -14.82
C VAL A 15 -5.55 40.13 -15.83
N GLY A 16 -4.49 39.34 -16.03
CA GLY A 16 -4.50 38.19 -16.92
C GLY A 16 -5.48 37.08 -16.46
N ASP A 17 -5.52 36.82 -15.17
CA ASP A 17 -6.40 35.81 -14.57
C ASP A 17 -7.88 36.25 -14.56
N ILE A 18 -8.16 37.51 -14.30
CA ILE A 18 -9.51 38.08 -14.38
C ILE A 18 -10.05 38.06 -15.83
N ILE A 19 -9.21 38.26 -16.83
CA ILE A 19 -9.58 38.20 -18.23
C ILE A 19 -9.87 36.76 -18.65
N LYS A 20 -9.09 35.77 -18.22
CA LYS A 20 -9.34 34.33 -18.48
C LYS A 20 -10.65 33.87 -17.85
N ILE A 21 -10.91 34.25 -16.60
CA ILE A 21 -12.18 33.92 -15.89
C ILE A 21 -13.41 34.53 -16.58
N LYS A 22 -13.32 35.78 -17.04
CA LYS A 22 -14.42 36.43 -17.76
C LYS A 22 -14.64 35.85 -19.17
N PHE A 23 -13.59 35.44 -19.85
CA PHE A 23 -13.69 34.83 -21.18
C PHE A 23 -14.32 33.42 -21.09
N PHE A 24 -13.95 32.62 -20.11
CA PHE A 24 -14.56 31.31 -19.85
C PHE A 24 -16.04 31.41 -19.42
N ALA A 25 -16.39 32.36 -18.54
CA ALA A 25 -17.77 32.60 -18.14
C ALA A 25 -18.67 33.05 -19.31
N ALA A 26 -18.11 33.74 -20.30
CA ALA A 26 -18.82 34.16 -21.50
C ALA A 26 -19.09 32.96 -22.45
N ILE A 27 -18.16 32.01 -22.55
CA ILE A 27 -18.30 30.80 -23.38
C ILE A 27 -19.34 29.85 -22.77
N THR A 28 -19.35 29.64 -21.44
CA THR A 28 -20.32 28.79 -20.75
C THR A 28 -21.75 29.33 -20.91
N LYS A 29 -21.92 30.64 -20.91
CA LYS A 29 -23.21 31.28 -21.10
C LYS A 29 -23.73 31.23 -22.55
N ALA A 30 -22.81 31.21 -23.53
CA ALA A 30 -23.14 31.15 -24.97
C ALA A 30 -23.53 29.75 -25.44
N PHE A 31 -23.10 28.68 -24.77
CA PHE A 31 -23.33 27.31 -25.20
C PHE A 31 -24.30 26.51 -24.32
N ASN A 32 -24.99 27.14 -23.35
CA ASN A 32 -25.97 26.48 -22.46
C ASN A 32 -25.45 25.18 -21.81
N LEU A 33 -24.15 25.11 -21.55
CA LEU A 33 -23.49 23.97 -20.92
C LEU A 33 -23.79 24.01 -19.41
N HIS A 34 -24.32 22.93 -18.86
CA HIS A 34 -24.56 22.75 -17.45
C HIS A 34 -23.27 23.10 -16.64
N PRO A 35 -23.33 23.76 -15.47
CA PRO A 35 -22.16 24.20 -14.72
C PRO A 35 -21.51 23.03 -13.97
N VAL A 36 -20.96 22.07 -14.68
CA VAL A 36 -20.12 20.98 -14.13
C VAL A 36 -18.66 21.12 -14.61
N PHE A 37 -18.27 22.32 -15.03
CA PHE A 37 -16.84 22.64 -15.11
C PHE A 37 -16.37 23.08 -13.75
N GLN A 38 -16.04 22.12 -12.90
CA GLN A 38 -15.17 22.35 -11.75
C GLN A 38 -13.86 22.92 -12.31
N ILE A 39 -13.57 24.19 -12.02
CA ILE A 39 -12.26 24.76 -12.34
C ILE A 39 -11.27 23.98 -11.49
N PHE A 40 -10.58 23.02 -12.09
CA PHE A 40 -9.42 22.38 -11.48
C PHE A 40 -8.38 23.51 -11.32
N ILE A 41 -8.26 24.05 -10.13
CA ILE A 41 -7.10 24.85 -9.75
C ILE A 41 -5.95 23.85 -9.61
N MET A 42 -5.22 23.64 -10.70
CA MET A 42 -4.01 22.81 -10.64
C MET A 42 -3.05 23.40 -9.61
N THR A 43 -2.50 22.55 -8.77
CA THR A 43 -1.48 22.93 -7.79
C THR A 43 -0.36 23.72 -8.49
N ASP A 44 -0.09 24.92 -8.01
CA ASP A 44 1.00 25.76 -8.56
C ASP A 44 2.34 25.18 -8.10
N LEU A 45 3.04 24.51 -9.01
CA LEU A 45 4.34 23.89 -8.76
C LEU A 45 5.52 24.87 -9.01
N SER A 46 5.25 26.11 -9.41
CA SER A 46 6.31 27.08 -9.75
C SER A 46 7.24 27.44 -8.58
N GLN A 47 6.78 27.22 -7.35
CA GLN A 47 7.55 27.48 -6.12
C GLN A 47 8.05 26.19 -5.45
N PHE A 48 7.75 25.03 -6.03
CA PHE A 48 8.22 23.76 -5.49
C PHE A 48 9.56 23.38 -6.11
N ASP A 49 10.55 23.17 -5.26
CA ASP A 49 11.89 22.73 -5.64
C ASP A 49 12.06 21.25 -5.16
N PRO A 50 12.18 20.28 -6.09
CA PRO A 50 12.33 18.87 -5.72
C PRO A 50 13.69 18.51 -5.14
N ASP A 51 14.70 19.41 -5.28
CA ASP A 51 16.09 19.14 -4.88
C ASP A 51 16.40 19.59 -3.45
N ILE A 52 15.39 20.10 -2.72
CA ILE A 52 15.54 20.49 -1.31
C ILE A 52 14.74 19.55 -0.39
N ALA A 53 15.08 19.56 0.90
CA ALA A 53 14.36 18.77 1.91
C ALA A 53 12.85 19.06 1.88
N GLY A 54 12.03 18.00 1.92
CA GLY A 54 10.59 18.12 1.86
C GLY A 54 9.99 18.97 2.99
N ASN A 55 9.03 19.84 2.66
CA ASN A 55 8.35 20.66 3.65
C ASN A 55 7.44 19.78 4.53
N PRO A 56 7.66 19.68 5.86
CA PRO A 56 6.85 18.84 6.75
C PRO A 56 5.40 19.31 6.91
N ASN A 57 5.09 20.56 6.52
CA ASN A 57 3.71 21.08 6.51
C ASN A 57 2.92 20.67 5.26
N ASN A 58 3.60 20.17 4.25
CA ASN A 58 2.97 19.59 3.07
C ASN A 58 2.54 18.15 3.33
N ASN A 59 2.02 17.47 2.30
CA ASN A 59 1.61 16.08 2.39
C ASN A 59 2.80 15.11 2.32
N ILE A 60 2.56 13.85 2.05
CA ILE A 60 3.57 12.79 1.92
C ILE A 60 4.71 13.23 0.98
N PHE A 61 5.96 12.88 1.30
CA PHE A 61 7.17 13.28 0.57
C PHE A 61 7.41 14.81 0.50
N GLY A 62 6.71 15.59 1.32
CA GLY A 62 6.75 17.04 1.25
C GLY A 62 6.07 17.63 0.02
N LEU A 63 5.30 16.86 -0.73
CA LEU A 63 4.62 17.28 -1.95
C LEU A 63 3.41 18.20 -1.65
N PRO A 64 3.18 19.25 -2.46
CA PRO A 64 2.17 20.28 -2.19
C PRO A 64 0.78 19.96 -2.75
N PHE A 65 0.48 18.70 -3.07
CA PHE A 65 -0.77 18.32 -3.70
C PHE A 65 -1.93 18.18 -2.70
N SER A 66 -3.13 18.55 -3.15
CA SER A 66 -4.40 18.20 -2.49
C SER A 66 -4.88 16.80 -2.94
N GLU A 67 -5.92 16.25 -2.28
CA GLU A 67 -6.54 15.00 -2.73
C GLU A 67 -7.15 15.11 -4.12
N GLU A 68 -7.70 16.28 -4.44
CA GLU A 68 -8.31 16.56 -5.73
C GLU A 68 -7.28 16.56 -6.85
N ASP A 69 -6.13 17.24 -6.64
CA ASP A 69 -5.09 17.40 -7.65
C ASP A 69 -4.21 16.17 -7.81
N ALA A 70 -3.97 15.43 -6.73
CA ALA A 70 -3.14 14.23 -6.76
C ALA A 70 -3.76 13.13 -7.63
N ARG A 71 -2.95 12.52 -8.47
CA ARG A 71 -3.36 11.39 -9.28
C ARG A 71 -3.40 10.09 -8.50
N LEU A 72 -2.47 9.92 -7.55
CA LEU A 72 -2.37 8.75 -6.69
C LEU A 72 -2.76 9.11 -5.26
N ILE A 73 -3.73 8.38 -4.73
CA ILE A 73 -4.18 8.54 -3.35
C ILE A 73 -3.73 7.33 -2.54
N ILE A 74 -3.06 7.61 -1.41
CA ILE A 74 -2.64 6.60 -0.45
C ILE A 74 -3.66 6.60 0.69
N LEU A 75 -4.32 5.47 0.89
CA LEU A 75 -5.29 5.25 1.96
C LEU A 75 -4.60 4.64 3.17
N PRO A 76 -4.48 5.35 4.31
CA PRO A 76 -3.97 4.74 5.53
C PRO A 76 -5.05 3.86 6.17
N VAL A 77 -4.67 2.65 6.59
CA VAL A 77 -5.56 1.71 7.27
C VAL A 77 -4.95 1.34 8.63
N PRO A 78 -5.30 2.07 9.70
CA PRO A 78 -4.69 1.91 11.02
C PRO A 78 -5.30 0.72 11.77
N TRP A 79 -4.89 -0.51 11.43
CA TRP A 79 -5.46 -1.73 11.97
C TRP A 79 -4.37 -2.78 12.25
N GLU A 80 -4.40 -3.36 13.47
CA GLU A 80 -3.45 -4.39 13.90
C GLU A 80 -4.08 -5.33 14.94
N VAL A 81 -5.33 -5.72 14.74
CA VAL A 81 -6.14 -6.41 15.76
C VAL A 81 -5.66 -7.83 16.01
N THR A 82 -5.30 -8.57 14.95
CA THR A 82 -5.00 -10.01 15.05
C THR A 82 -3.52 -10.34 15.14
N VAL A 83 -2.64 -9.35 15.23
CA VAL A 83 -1.18 -9.55 15.33
C VAL A 83 -0.86 -10.44 16.53
N SER A 84 0.02 -11.41 16.32
CA SER A 84 0.36 -12.41 17.34
C SER A 84 1.61 -12.07 18.16
N TYR A 85 2.53 -11.24 17.62
CA TYR A 85 3.81 -10.96 18.25
C TYR A 85 4.12 -9.46 18.36
N GLY A 86 4.60 -8.82 17.29
CA GLY A 86 4.95 -7.40 17.30
C GLY A 86 3.73 -6.51 17.08
N ALA A 87 3.63 -5.36 17.78
CA ALA A 87 2.61 -4.35 17.58
C ALA A 87 3.24 -3.03 17.10
N GLY A 88 2.42 -2.12 16.56
CA GLY A 88 2.87 -0.79 16.11
C GLY A 88 2.55 -0.47 14.66
N THR A 89 2.10 -1.46 13.89
CA THR A 89 1.80 -1.32 12.46
C THR A 89 0.62 -0.38 12.20
N ALA A 90 -0.36 -0.30 13.09
CA ALA A 90 -1.47 0.65 13.00
C ALA A 90 -1.04 2.14 13.03
N ARG A 91 0.19 2.42 13.43
CA ARG A 91 0.78 3.77 13.49
C ARG A 91 1.74 4.07 12.34
N ALA A 92 1.97 3.13 11.42
CA ALA A 92 2.95 3.23 10.35
C ALA A 92 2.76 4.48 9.49
N ALA A 93 1.54 4.79 9.08
CA ALA A 93 1.25 5.88 8.14
C ALA A 93 1.75 7.25 8.62
N GLU A 94 1.58 7.56 9.92
CA GLU A 94 2.05 8.83 10.49
C GLU A 94 3.58 8.91 10.54
N GLN A 95 4.24 7.79 10.83
CA GLN A 95 5.70 7.75 10.95
C GLN A 95 6.36 7.74 9.57
N ILE A 96 5.80 7.00 8.62
CA ILE A 96 6.24 7.03 7.22
C ILE A 96 6.07 8.42 6.63
N ARG A 97 4.95 9.12 6.90
CA ARG A 97 4.76 10.51 6.47
C ARG A 97 5.88 11.42 6.97
N LYS A 98 6.25 11.31 8.26
CA LYS A 98 7.35 12.09 8.84
C LYS A 98 8.70 11.74 8.18
N ALA A 99 9.00 10.45 8.04
CA ALA A 99 10.25 9.99 7.45
C ALA A 99 10.36 10.37 5.97
N SER A 100 9.25 10.41 5.24
CA SER A 100 9.20 10.65 3.80
C SER A 100 9.69 12.04 3.40
N THR A 101 9.66 13.04 4.31
CA THR A 101 10.17 14.39 4.03
C THR A 101 11.71 14.47 4.00
N GLN A 102 12.39 13.39 4.37
CA GLN A 102 13.85 13.29 4.41
C GLN A 102 14.44 12.49 3.23
N ILE A 103 13.61 11.98 2.34
CA ILE A 103 14.08 11.25 1.17
C ILE A 103 14.21 12.18 -0.03
N ASP A 104 15.22 11.94 -0.86
CA ASP A 104 15.33 12.57 -2.16
C ASP A 104 14.26 12.02 -3.10
N ILE A 105 13.49 12.91 -3.72
CA ILE A 105 12.31 12.52 -4.54
C ILE A 105 12.64 12.30 -6.03
N PHE A 106 13.90 12.05 -6.35
CA PHE A 106 14.31 11.63 -7.68
C PHE A 106 14.18 10.11 -7.84
N ASP A 107 13.50 9.66 -8.88
CA ASP A 107 13.47 8.24 -9.29
C ASP A 107 13.97 8.12 -10.72
N SER A 108 15.05 7.35 -10.93
CA SER A 108 15.69 7.20 -12.25
C SER A 108 14.79 6.55 -13.29
N GLU A 109 13.84 5.73 -12.88
CA GLU A 109 12.85 5.10 -13.77
C GLU A 109 11.71 6.08 -14.12
N ASN A 110 11.45 7.08 -13.28
CA ASN A 110 10.39 8.08 -13.44
C ASN A 110 10.78 9.46 -12.91
N PRO A 111 11.75 10.17 -13.53
CA PRO A 111 12.32 11.42 -13.00
C PRO A 111 11.30 12.53 -12.72
N GLU A 112 10.23 12.59 -13.48
CA GLU A 112 9.14 13.57 -13.34
C GLU A 112 7.91 13.01 -12.60
N GLY A 113 8.00 11.80 -12.02
CA GLY A 113 6.86 11.10 -11.42
C GLY A 113 6.21 11.85 -10.27
N TRP A 114 6.97 12.63 -9.51
CA TRP A 114 6.44 13.48 -8.45
C TRP A 114 5.41 14.52 -8.93
N LYS A 115 5.46 14.94 -10.20
CA LYS A 115 4.51 15.89 -10.80
C LYS A 115 3.11 15.32 -10.98
N GLU A 116 2.97 13.99 -10.98
CA GLU A 116 1.66 13.31 -11.03
C GLU A 116 0.83 13.54 -9.75
N GLY A 117 1.47 13.95 -8.66
CA GLY A 117 0.85 14.19 -7.36
C GLY A 117 0.54 12.92 -6.60
N PHE A 118 1.09 12.81 -5.40
CA PHE A 118 0.81 11.76 -4.43
C PHE A 118 0.23 12.40 -3.18
N TYR A 119 -0.85 11.82 -2.68
CA TYR A 119 -1.53 12.36 -1.51
C TYR A 119 -1.85 11.23 -0.51
N LEU A 120 -1.36 11.35 0.70
CA LEU A 120 -1.71 10.50 1.82
C LEU A 120 -2.90 11.11 2.55
N ARG A 121 -4.00 10.38 2.64
CA ARG A 121 -5.17 10.77 3.44
C ARG A 121 -4.83 10.82 4.92
N ASP A 122 -5.60 11.59 5.66
CA ASP A 122 -5.52 11.55 7.12
C ASP A 122 -6.01 10.19 7.66
N VAL A 123 -5.40 9.77 8.77
CA VAL A 123 -5.81 8.54 9.46
C VAL A 123 -7.22 8.68 10.01
N ASP A 124 -8.09 7.71 9.70
CA ASP A 124 -9.44 7.66 10.29
C ASP A 124 -9.34 7.32 11.79
N LYS A 125 -9.60 8.34 12.62
CA LYS A 125 -9.50 8.22 14.08
C LYS A 125 -10.51 7.24 14.67
N LYS A 126 -11.67 7.05 14.04
CA LYS A 126 -12.69 6.11 14.51
C LYS A 126 -12.25 4.68 14.25
N LEU A 127 -11.69 4.44 13.06
CA LEU A 127 -11.13 3.14 12.72
C LEU A 127 -9.96 2.80 13.65
N LEU A 128 -9.05 3.76 13.89
CA LEU A 128 -7.94 3.60 14.81
C LEU A 128 -8.40 3.26 16.24
N MET A 129 -9.37 4.01 16.79
CA MET A 129 -9.92 3.72 18.12
C MET A 129 -10.59 2.34 18.18
N LYS A 130 -11.24 1.91 17.10
CA LYS A 130 -11.85 0.58 17.01
C LYS A 130 -10.75 -0.51 16.99
N SER A 131 -9.69 -0.29 16.24
CA SER A 131 -8.51 -1.18 16.22
C SER A 131 -7.89 -1.30 17.62
N ASP A 132 -7.61 -0.18 18.28
CA ASP A 132 -7.04 -0.16 19.64
C ASP A 132 -7.91 -0.90 20.68
N TYR A 133 -9.22 -0.76 20.56
CA TYR A 133 -10.16 -1.48 21.44
C TYR A 133 -10.14 -2.98 21.17
N LEU A 134 -10.33 -3.39 19.91
CA LEU A 134 -10.38 -4.80 19.55
C LEU A 134 -9.04 -5.51 19.71
N ARG A 135 -7.92 -4.79 19.55
CA ARG A 135 -6.58 -5.32 19.82
C ARG A 135 -6.45 -5.79 21.26
N LYS A 136 -6.89 -4.99 22.24
CA LYS A 136 -6.87 -5.35 23.66
C LYS A 136 -7.70 -6.60 23.95
N GLU A 137 -8.87 -6.69 23.33
CA GLU A 137 -9.74 -7.87 23.45
C GLU A 137 -9.06 -9.11 22.83
N ALA A 138 -8.45 -8.95 21.63
CA ALA A 138 -7.72 -10.03 20.97
C ALA A 138 -6.50 -10.49 21.76
N GLU A 139 -5.76 -9.59 22.41
CA GLU A 139 -4.62 -9.94 23.28
C GLU A 139 -5.06 -10.81 24.46
N LEU A 140 -6.16 -10.46 25.13
CA LEU A 140 -6.72 -11.27 26.21
C LEU A 140 -7.14 -12.66 25.72
N TYR A 141 -7.72 -12.73 24.54
CA TYR A 141 -8.11 -13.98 23.91
C TYR A 141 -6.90 -14.86 23.55
N ILE A 142 -5.89 -14.26 22.89
CA ILE A 142 -4.65 -14.95 22.51
C ILE A 142 -3.92 -15.47 23.76
N ASP A 143 -3.81 -14.66 24.81
CA ASP A 143 -3.21 -15.07 26.07
C ASP A 143 -3.99 -16.26 26.71
N TYR A 144 -5.32 -16.23 26.65
CA TYR A 144 -6.16 -17.31 27.15
C TYR A 144 -5.90 -18.63 26.44
N ILE A 145 -5.92 -18.64 25.10
CA ILE A 145 -5.72 -19.87 24.31
C ILE A 145 -4.28 -20.38 24.37
N SER A 146 -3.29 -19.46 24.48
CA SER A 146 -1.87 -19.83 24.59
C SER A 146 -1.56 -20.63 25.85
N LYS A 147 -2.39 -20.50 26.90
CA LYS A 147 -2.34 -21.29 28.13
C LYS A 147 -3.05 -22.66 28.02
N GLY A 148 -3.46 -23.04 26.80
CA GLY A 148 -4.14 -24.30 26.55
C GLY A 148 -5.59 -24.36 27.04
N GLN A 149 -6.19 -23.21 27.34
CA GLN A 149 -7.57 -23.13 27.80
C GLN A 149 -8.54 -23.23 26.61
N LYS A 150 -9.67 -23.88 26.81
CA LYS A 150 -10.68 -24.12 25.78
C LYS A 150 -11.66 -22.94 25.70
N VAL A 151 -11.82 -22.40 24.52
CA VAL A 151 -12.69 -21.25 24.26
C VAL A 151 -14.16 -21.58 24.54
N GLU A 152 -14.58 -22.80 24.21
CA GLU A 152 -15.95 -23.29 24.37
C GLU A 152 -16.42 -23.27 25.84
N ASP A 153 -15.49 -23.35 26.79
CA ASP A 153 -15.77 -23.34 28.21
C ASP A 153 -15.91 -21.92 28.80
N ASN A 154 -15.69 -20.88 27.98
CA ASN A 154 -15.69 -19.49 28.44
C ASN A 154 -16.52 -18.57 27.54
N GLN A 155 -17.72 -18.20 28.00
CA GLN A 155 -18.65 -17.34 27.27
C GLN A 155 -18.08 -15.94 26.93
N PHE A 156 -17.20 -15.43 27.78
CA PHE A 156 -16.52 -14.15 27.51
C PHE A 156 -15.55 -14.29 26.32
N MET A 157 -14.76 -15.37 26.29
CA MET A 157 -13.83 -15.62 25.18
C MET A 157 -14.55 -15.94 23.87
N LEU A 158 -15.66 -16.66 23.90
CA LEU A 158 -16.54 -16.85 22.72
C LEU A 158 -17.06 -15.52 22.19
N LYS A 159 -17.48 -14.63 23.08
CA LYS A 159 -17.94 -13.29 22.70
C LYS A 159 -16.79 -12.46 22.11
N THR A 160 -15.63 -12.45 22.74
CA THR A 160 -14.43 -11.75 22.27
C THR A 160 -14.05 -12.20 20.84
N LEU A 161 -13.99 -13.52 20.62
CA LEU A 161 -13.72 -14.06 19.28
C LEU A 161 -14.73 -13.56 18.22
N LYS A 162 -16.00 -13.57 18.58
CA LYS A 162 -17.07 -13.06 17.72
C LYS A 162 -16.90 -11.56 17.44
N ASP A 163 -16.66 -10.75 18.48
CA ASP A 163 -16.52 -9.29 18.36
C ASP A 163 -15.31 -8.92 17.48
N VAL A 164 -14.19 -9.65 17.58
CA VAL A 164 -13.00 -9.46 16.74
C VAL A 164 -13.32 -9.81 15.28
N ASN A 165 -13.96 -10.96 15.00
CA ASN A 165 -14.33 -11.37 13.65
C ASN A 165 -15.33 -10.40 12.99
N GLU A 166 -16.31 -9.90 13.75
CA GLU A 166 -17.24 -8.86 13.27
C GLU A 166 -16.51 -7.53 13.02
N GLY A 167 -15.51 -7.19 13.84
CA GLY A 167 -14.66 -6.03 13.64
C GLY A 167 -13.83 -6.11 12.37
N SER A 168 -13.26 -7.28 12.07
CA SER A 168 -12.51 -7.52 10.84
C SER A 168 -13.40 -7.48 9.59
N ASN A 169 -14.64 -7.99 9.67
CA ASN A 169 -15.63 -7.82 8.60
C ASN A 169 -15.98 -6.34 8.35
N TYR A 170 -16.14 -5.55 9.43
CA TYR A 170 -16.35 -4.11 9.31
C TYR A 170 -15.17 -3.43 8.61
N LEU A 171 -13.93 -3.79 8.99
CA LEU A 171 -12.72 -3.29 8.32
C LEU A 171 -12.76 -3.58 6.81
N ASN A 172 -12.98 -4.83 6.43
CA ASN A 172 -13.00 -5.25 5.02
C ASN A 172 -14.02 -4.43 4.20
N LYS A 173 -15.21 -4.22 4.76
CA LYS A 173 -16.23 -3.38 4.13
C LYS A 173 -15.81 -1.92 4.04
N TRP A 174 -15.24 -1.37 5.11
CA TRP A 174 -14.78 0.02 5.14
C TRP A 174 -13.69 0.26 4.08
N VAL A 175 -12.68 -0.61 4.01
CA VAL A 175 -11.62 -0.52 2.99
C VAL A 175 -12.21 -0.61 1.59
N TYR A 176 -13.09 -1.59 1.34
CA TYR A 176 -13.77 -1.73 0.06
C TYR A 176 -14.51 -0.46 -0.37
N ASP A 177 -15.31 0.14 0.52
CA ASP A 177 -16.09 1.35 0.23
C ASP A 177 -15.17 2.55 -0.08
N GLN A 178 -14.06 2.72 0.68
CA GLN A 178 -13.08 3.78 0.44
C GLN A 178 -12.37 3.61 -0.92
N ILE A 179 -11.85 2.43 -1.19
CA ILE A 179 -11.13 2.14 -2.43
C ILE A 179 -12.04 2.27 -3.64
N LYS A 180 -13.24 1.68 -3.60
CA LYS A 180 -14.23 1.80 -4.68
C LYS A 180 -14.57 3.26 -4.99
N GLY A 181 -14.76 4.09 -3.96
CA GLY A 181 -14.99 5.52 -4.12
C GLY A 181 -13.83 6.25 -4.79
N LEU A 182 -12.59 5.90 -4.49
CA LEU A 182 -11.40 6.48 -5.14
C LEU A 182 -11.26 6.02 -6.60
N LEU A 183 -11.40 4.72 -6.83
CA LEU A 183 -11.32 4.13 -8.18
C LEU A 183 -12.41 4.68 -9.13
N SER A 184 -13.62 4.97 -8.61
CA SER A 184 -14.71 5.55 -9.39
C SER A 184 -14.45 7.00 -9.80
N ARG A 185 -13.59 7.73 -9.05
CA ARG A 185 -13.11 9.07 -9.39
C ARG A 185 -11.90 9.06 -10.34
N GLY A 186 -11.49 7.90 -10.85
CA GLY A 186 -10.34 7.76 -11.75
C GLY A 186 -8.98 7.85 -11.06
N LYS A 187 -8.92 7.83 -9.74
CA LYS A 187 -7.66 7.87 -9.00
C LYS A 187 -6.93 6.53 -9.10
N LEU A 188 -5.60 6.58 -9.14
CA LEU A 188 -4.76 5.45 -8.76
C LEU A 188 -4.77 5.36 -7.24
N VAL A 189 -4.74 4.14 -6.71
CA VAL A 189 -4.87 3.94 -5.27
C VAL A 189 -3.75 3.06 -4.75
N ALA A 190 -3.21 3.42 -3.58
CA ALA A 190 -2.35 2.61 -2.76
C ALA A 190 -2.97 2.47 -1.37
N LEU A 191 -2.72 1.35 -0.68
CA LEU A 191 -3.07 1.18 0.71
C LEU A 191 -1.78 1.20 1.53
N LEU A 192 -1.75 1.99 2.59
CA LEU A 192 -0.67 2.00 3.57
C LEU A 192 -1.24 1.46 4.88
N GLY A 193 -0.90 0.23 5.19
CA GLY A 193 -1.60 -0.48 6.22
C GLY A 193 -0.96 -0.44 7.58
N GLY A 194 -1.65 -1.09 8.43
CA GLY A 194 -1.38 -1.83 9.60
C GLY A 194 -0.86 -3.22 9.26
N ASP A 195 -1.50 -4.23 9.84
CA ASP A 195 -1.17 -5.63 9.61
C ASP A 195 -1.66 -6.15 8.23
N HIS A 196 -1.20 -7.36 7.83
CA HIS A 196 -1.52 -7.93 6.52
C HIS A 196 -2.99 -8.40 6.39
N SER A 197 -3.86 -8.21 7.40
CA SER A 197 -5.30 -8.45 7.25
C SER A 197 -6.03 -7.34 6.48
N THR A 198 -5.41 -6.18 6.29
CA THR A 198 -6.06 -4.95 5.84
C THR A 198 -6.47 -4.89 4.37
N PRO A 199 -5.82 -5.55 3.38
CA PRO A 199 -6.09 -5.31 1.96
C PRO A 199 -7.25 -6.12 1.35
N LEU A 200 -7.95 -7.01 2.07
CA LEU A 200 -9.02 -7.84 1.47
C LEU A 200 -10.11 -7.00 0.80
N GLY A 201 -10.53 -5.91 1.46
CA GLY A 201 -11.50 -4.97 0.88
C GLY A 201 -10.98 -4.31 -0.40
N TYR A 202 -9.67 -4.05 -0.48
CA TYR A 202 -9.03 -3.52 -1.67
C TYR A 202 -9.08 -4.53 -2.83
N PHE A 203 -8.68 -5.78 -2.58
CA PHE A 203 -8.73 -6.83 -3.58
C PHE A 203 -10.15 -7.03 -4.14
N LYS A 204 -11.18 -6.96 -3.29
CA LYS A 204 -12.59 -7.00 -3.72
C LYS A 204 -12.97 -5.82 -4.62
N ALA A 205 -12.51 -4.62 -4.30
CA ALA A 205 -12.77 -3.44 -5.13
C ALA A 205 -12.06 -3.51 -6.50
N LEU A 206 -10.85 -4.08 -6.54
CA LEU A 206 -10.14 -4.36 -7.80
C LEU A 206 -10.87 -5.41 -8.64
N ALA A 207 -11.42 -6.44 -7.99
CA ALA A 207 -12.18 -7.50 -8.65
C ALA A 207 -13.44 -7.00 -9.38
N GLU A 208 -14.07 -5.94 -8.88
CA GLU A 208 -15.18 -5.30 -9.60
C GLU A 208 -14.74 -4.50 -10.83
N LYS A 209 -13.53 -3.95 -10.78
CA LYS A 209 -13.00 -3.09 -11.85
C LYS A 209 -12.31 -3.89 -12.96
N TYR A 210 -11.66 -5.00 -12.61
CA TYR A 210 -10.85 -5.79 -13.52
C TYR A 210 -11.38 -7.22 -13.64
N GLN A 211 -11.52 -7.69 -14.89
CA GLN A 211 -12.04 -9.02 -15.17
C GLN A 211 -11.11 -10.13 -14.65
N ASP A 212 -9.80 -9.98 -14.89
CA ASP A 212 -8.76 -10.90 -14.42
C ASP A 212 -7.54 -10.11 -13.95
N PHE A 213 -6.96 -10.54 -12.84
CA PHE A 213 -5.72 -9.97 -12.30
C PHE A 213 -4.96 -10.99 -11.45
N GLY A 214 -3.73 -10.65 -11.08
CA GLY A 214 -2.95 -11.39 -10.10
C GLY A 214 -2.41 -10.51 -9.00
N ILE A 215 -2.01 -11.16 -7.92
CA ILE A 215 -1.29 -10.55 -6.81
C ILE A 215 0.15 -11.06 -6.85
N LEU A 216 1.11 -10.14 -6.79
CA LEU A 216 2.50 -10.41 -6.43
C LEU A 216 2.65 -10.09 -4.94
N GLN A 217 2.75 -11.12 -4.12
CA GLN A 217 3.02 -11.00 -2.69
C GLN A 217 4.52 -11.07 -2.43
N ILE A 218 5.05 -10.05 -1.75
CA ILE A 218 6.41 -10.03 -1.20
C ILE A 218 6.24 -10.19 0.31
N ASP A 219 6.76 -11.26 0.89
CA ASP A 219 6.44 -11.66 2.25
C ASP A 219 7.40 -12.73 2.76
N ALA A 220 7.57 -12.82 4.07
CA ALA A 220 8.18 -13.98 4.72
C ALA A 220 7.20 -15.15 4.88
N HIS A 221 5.89 -14.87 4.89
CA HIS A 221 4.80 -15.80 5.22
C HIS A 221 3.90 -16.09 4.02
N CYS A 222 3.23 -17.24 4.03
CA CYS A 222 2.27 -17.60 2.98
C CYS A 222 0.93 -16.91 3.12
N ASP A 223 0.49 -16.66 4.35
CA ASP A 223 -0.83 -16.11 4.69
C ASP A 223 -2.01 -16.90 4.12
N LEU A 224 -1.81 -18.22 4.04
CA LEU A 224 -2.75 -19.17 3.47
C LEU A 224 -3.51 -19.98 4.53
N ARG A 225 -3.46 -19.57 5.81
CA ARG A 225 -4.24 -20.25 6.87
C ARG A 225 -5.73 -19.94 6.70
N SER A 226 -6.61 -20.92 6.86
CA SER A 226 -8.07 -20.71 6.81
C SER A 226 -8.56 -19.77 7.91
N ASP A 227 -7.90 -19.83 9.06
CA ASP A 227 -8.00 -18.91 10.18
C ASP A 227 -6.71 -18.98 11.00
N TYR A 228 -6.49 -17.99 11.85
CA TYR A 228 -5.40 -18.03 12.82
C TYR A 228 -5.94 -17.76 14.21
N SER A 229 -5.79 -18.73 15.11
CA SER A 229 -6.35 -18.66 16.46
C SER A 229 -7.88 -18.45 16.51
N GLY A 230 -8.63 -18.92 15.49
CA GLY A 230 -10.07 -18.70 15.34
C GLY A 230 -10.45 -17.35 14.70
N PHE A 231 -9.47 -16.47 14.43
CA PHE A 231 -9.70 -15.23 13.68
C PHE A 231 -9.76 -15.52 12.19
N SER A 232 -10.97 -15.45 11.61
CA SER A 232 -11.22 -15.78 10.20
C SER A 232 -10.52 -14.79 9.24
N TYR A 233 -10.43 -13.52 9.61
CA TYR A 233 -9.77 -12.48 8.81
C TYR A 233 -8.53 -11.96 9.55
N SER A 234 -7.58 -12.86 9.80
CA SER A 234 -6.30 -12.50 10.40
C SER A 234 -5.24 -12.10 9.35
N HIS A 235 -4.13 -11.52 9.80
CA HIS A 235 -2.96 -11.27 8.98
C HIS A 235 -2.46 -12.55 8.28
N ALA A 236 -2.45 -13.71 8.97
CA ALA A 236 -2.02 -15.00 8.43
C ALA A 236 -3.05 -15.68 7.49
N SER A 237 -4.19 -15.03 7.20
CA SER A 237 -5.30 -15.61 6.42
C SER A 237 -5.68 -14.78 5.19
N ILE A 238 -4.99 -13.68 4.95
CA ILE A 238 -5.39 -12.72 3.92
C ILE A 238 -5.42 -13.35 2.52
N MET A 239 -4.39 -14.10 2.14
CA MET A 239 -4.31 -14.69 0.81
C MET A 239 -5.26 -15.87 0.67
N TYR A 240 -5.49 -16.66 1.74
CA TYR A 240 -6.53 -17.68 1.76
C TYR A 240 -7.90 -17.06 1.46
N ASN A 241 -8.29 -16.03 2.21
CA ASN A 241 -9.58 -15.36 2.04
C ASN A 241 -9.71 -14.73 0.64
N ALA A 242 -8.67 -14.09 0.15
CA ALA A 242 -8.65 -13.51 -1.19
C ALA A 242 -8.92 -14.56 -2.28
N LEU A 243 -8.26 -15.71 -2.19
CA LEU A 243 -8.44 -16.82 -3.14
C LEU A 243 -9.83 -17.49 -3.04
N GLN A 244 -10.44 -17.55 -1.84
CA GLN A 244 -11.77 -18.12 -1.64
C GLN A 244 -12.88 -17.17 -2.09
N GLU A 245 -12.73 -15.85 -1.85
CA GLU A 245 -13.81 -14.90 -2.04
C GLU A 245 -13.76 -14.17 -3.39
N ILE A 246 -12.63 -14.25 -4.12
CA ILE A 246 -12.39 -13.49 -5.37
C ILE A 246 -12.08 -14.45 -6.52
N GLU A 247 -13.11 -14.76 -7.31
CA GLU A 247 -13.01 -15.72 -8.42
C GLU A 247 -12.09 -15.23 -9.56
N ASN A 248 -12.06 -13.94 -9.83
CA ASN A 248 -11.24 -13.32 -10.87
C ASN A 248 -9.82 -12.94 -10.44
N LEU A 249 -9.41 -13.24 -9.21
CA LEU A 249 -8.02 -13.36 -8.81
C LEU A 249 -7.45 -14.68 -9.38
N LYS A 250 -6.76 -14.60 -10.53
CA LYS A 250 -6.32 -15.78 -11.28
C LYS A 250 -4.99 -16.35 -10.81
N THR A 251 -4.11 -15.49 -10.29
CA THR A 251 -2.77 -15.89 -9.90
C THR A 251 -2.38 -15.18 -8.60
N LEU A 252 -1.97 -15.95 -7.62
CA LEU A 252 -1.20 -15.48 -6.47
C LEU A 252 0.26 -15.93 -6.69
N LEU A 253 1.16 -14.98 -6.92
CA LEU A 253 2.58 -15.25 -7.01
C LEU A 253 3.26 -14.71 -5.75
N GLN A 254 3.88 -15.61 -4.98
CA GLN A 254 4.52 -15.30 -3.71
C GLN A 254 6.04 -15.40 -3.85
N ILE A 255 6.78 -14.44 -3.28
CA ILE A 255 8.23 -14.45 -3.24
C ILE A 255 8.76 -14.10 -1.86
N GLY A 256 9.84 -14.75 -1.44
CA GLY A 256 10.49 -14.51 -0.15
C GLY A 256 10.01 -15.38 0.98
N ILE A 257 9.03 -16.25 0.71
CA ILE A 257 8.40 -17.12 1.70
C ILE A 257 9.43 -18.03 2.38
N ARG A 258 9.46 -18.01 3.74
CA ARG A 258 10.47 -18.74 4.51
C ARG A 258 9.99 -19.23 5.87
N ASP A 259 8.79 -18.77 6.33
CA ASP A 259 8.11 -19.33 7.48
C ASP A 259 6.68 -19.71 7.11
N TYR A 260 6.36 -21.02 7.12
CA TYR A 260 5.07 -21.56 6.68
C TYR A 260 4.80 -22.92 7.30
N SER A 261 3.54 -23.30 7.35
CA SER A 261 3.08 -24.60 7.85
C SER A 261 2.95 -25.65 6.75
N GLY A 262 2.92 -26.93 7.15
CA GLY A 262 2.64 -28.04 6.22
C GLY A 262 1.29 -27.93 5.52
N SER A 263 0.25 -27.44 6.22
CA SER A 263 -1.08 -27.24 5.62
C SER A 263 -1.09 -26.15 4.55
N GLU A 264 -0.30 -25.09 4.71
CA GLU A 264 -0.17 -24.06 3.67
C GLU A 264 0.57 -24.60 2.44
N LEU A 265 1.59 -25.44 2.65
CA LEU A 265 2.28 -26.12 1.56
C LEU A 265 1.32 -27.06 0.78
N GLU A 266 0.43 -27.76 1.46
CA GLU A 266 -0.62 -28.58 0.81
C GLU A 266 -1.57 -27.72 -0.02
N ILE A 267 -1.97 -26.55 0.46
CA ILE A 267 -2.81 -25.61 -0.30
C ILE A 267 -2.09 -25.16 -1.58
N ILE A 268 -0.79 -24.82 -1.49
CA ILE A 268 0.02 -24.45 -2.66
C ILE A 268 0.05 -25.58 -3.68
N HIS A 269 0.40 -26.80 -3.25
CA HIS A 269 0.51 -27.95 -4.13
C HIS A 269 -0.82 -28.34 -4.81
N ASN A 270 -1.94 -28.16 -4.12
CA ASN A 270 -3.27 -28.50 -4.64
C ASN A 270 -3.93 -27.35 -5.43
N SER A 271 -3.24 -26.24 -5.62
CA SER A 271 -3.81 -25.01 -6.24
C SER A 271 -3.96 -25.06 -7.77
N ASN A 272 -3.45 -26.10 -8.44
CA ASN A 272 -3.40 -26.19 -9.91
C ASN A 272 -2.77 -24.94 -10.55
N ASP A 273 -1.59 -24.55 -10.07
CA ASP A 273 -0.82 -23.38 -10.50
C ASP A 273 -1.51 -22.01 -10.28
N ARG A 274 -2.62 -21.97 -9.53
CA ARG A 274 -3.22 -20.69 -9.13
C ARG A 274 -2.36 -19.97 -8.08
N ILE A 275 -1.60 -20.74 -7.28
CA ILE A 275 -0.60 -20.24 -6.33
C ILE A 275 0.77 -20.68 -6.82
N ILE A 276 1.68 -19.73 -6.98
CA ILE A 276 3.06 -19.95 -7.43
C ILE A 276 3.97 -19.34 -6.37
N THR A 277 4.72 -20.17 -5.65
CA THR A 277 5.54 -19.71 -4.53
C THR A 277 7.03 -19.93 -4.84
N TYR A 278 7.79 -18.84 -4.75
CA TYR A 278 9.25 -18.82 -4.79
C TYR A 278 9.76 -18.69 -3.35
N PHE A 279 10.09 -19.82 -2.74
CA PHE A 279 10.64 -19.85 -1.39
C PHE A 279 12.03 -19.22 -1.35
N ASP A 280 12.30 -18.42 -0.30
CA ASP A 280 13.58 -17.72 -0.13
C ASP A 280 14.77 -18.69 -0.17
N LYS A 281 14.64 -19.85 0.51
CA LYS A 281 15.64 -20.92 0.47
C LYS A 281 15.94 -21.36 -0.96
N ASP A 282 14.92 -21.58 -1.79
CA ASP A 282 15.13 -22.09 -3.15
C ASP A 282 15.74 -21.02 -4.04
N ILE A 283 15.32 -19.76 -3.89
CA ILE A 283 15.95 -18.61 -4.56
C ILE A 283 17.45 -18.57 -4.21
N LYS A 284 17.79 -18.62 -2.91
CA LYS A 284 19.20 -18.56 -2.45
C LYS A 284 20.02 -19.76 -2.93
N CYS A 285 19.46 -20.98 -2.90
CA CYS A 285 20.14 -22.17 -3.47
C CYS A 285 20.46 -21.98 -4.96
N ARG A 286 19.49 -21.54 -5.76
CA ARG A 286 19.68 -21.26 -7.19
C ARG A 286 20.78 -20.21 -7.43
N LEU A 287 20.83 -19.16 -6.61
CA LEU A 287 21.89 -18.14 -6.67
C LEU A 287 23.27 -18.72 -6.32
N PHE A 288 23.37 -19.55 -5.28
CA PHE A 288 24.63 -20.21 -4.88
C PHE A 288 25.11 -21.21 -5.95
N GLU A 289 24.23 -21.80 -6.72
CA GLU A 289 24.53 -22.70 -7.83
C GLU A 289 24.86 -21.95 -9.13
N GLY A 290 24.92 -20.61 -9.09
CA GLY A 290 25.39 -19.78 -10.21
C GLY A 290 24.29 -19.26 -11.12
N GLN A 291 22.99 -19.48 -10.80
CA GLN A 291 21.91 -18.81 -11.51
C GLN A 291 21.89 -17.34 -11.10
N THR A 292 21.70 -16.46 -12.06
CA THR A 292 21.66 -15.01 -11.78
C THR A 292 20.28 -14.55 -11.31
N TRP A 293 20.24 -13.51 -10.48
CA TRP A 293 18.98 -12.85 -10.11
C TRP A 293 18.16 -12.42 -11.33
N LYS A 294 18.86 -12.00 -12.41
CA LYS A 294 18.22 -11.69 -13.69
C LYS A 294 17.40 -12.86 -14.24
N GLN A 295 17.92 -14.08 -14.23
CA GLN A 295 17.22 -15.27 -14.75
C GLN A 295 16.02 -15.62 -13.89
N ILE A 296 16.17 -15.53 -12.56
CA ILE A 296 15.07 -15.80 -11.61
C ILE A 296 13.94 -14.76 -11.81
N THR A 297 14.28 -13.48 -11.89
CA THR A 297 13.28 -12.43 -12.10
C THR A 297 12.63 -12.49 -13.47
N ASP A 298 13.34 -12.93 -14.52
CA ASP A 298 12.74 -13.18 -15.84
C ASP A 298 11.65 -14.27 -15.75
N GLU A 299 11.92 -15.34 -15.01
CA GLU A 299 10.95 -16.42 -14.77
C GLU A 299 9.74 -15.90 -13.96
N ILE A 300 9.96 -15.21 -12.85
CA ILE A 300 8.90 -14.61 -12.02
C ILE A 300 8.01 -13.71 -12.88
N VAL A 301 8.59 -12.79 -13.64
CA VAL A 301 7.83 -11.86 -14.48
C VAL A 301 7.01 -12.61 -15.52
N ASN A 302 7.55 -13.66 -16.15
CA ASN A 302 6.82 -14.45 -17.15
C ASN A 302 5.60 -15.19 -16.58
N ARG A 303 5.57 -15.47 -15.27
CA ARG A 303 4.43 -16.12 -14.60
C ARG A 303 3.35 -15.14 -14.15
N LEU A 304 3.65 -13.84 -14.09
CA LEU A 304 2.66 -12.81 -13.72
C LEU A 304 1.66 -12.57 -14.86
N PRO A 305 0.37 -12.33 -14.56
CA PRO A 305 -0.62 -11.91 -15.54
C PRO A 305 -0.37 -10.47 -16.02
N GLN A 306 -1.17 -10.01 -16.99
CA GLN A 306 -1.04 -8.66 -17.56
C GLN A 306 -1.34 -7.55 -16.53
N LYS A 307 -2.27 -7.79 -15.61
CA LYS A 307 -2.65 -6.86 -14.54
C LYS A 307 -2.19 -7.40 -13.20
N VAL A 308 -1.40 -6.63 -12.49
CA VAL A 308 -0.75 -7.06 -11.25
C VAL A 308 -1.02 -6.05 -10.14
N HIS A 309 -1.48 -6.54 -9.00
CA HIS A 309 -1.43 -5.84 -7.74
C HIS A 309 -0.18 -6.29 -6.97
N ILE A 310 0.56 -5.38 -6.37
CA ILE A 310 1.69 -5.71 -5.49
C ILE A 310 1.21 -5.63 -4.05
N SER A 311 1.21 -6.75 -3.34
CA SER A 311 0.99 -6.80 -1.89
C SER A 311 2.35 -6.95 -1.22
N PHE A 312 2.79 -5.90 -0.52
CA PHE A 312 4.12 -5.81 0.03
C PHE A 312 4.06 -5.83 1.56
N ASP A 313 4.33 -7.00 2.13
CA ASP A 313 4.71 -7.11 3.51
C ASP A 313 6.18 -6.69 3.67
N ILE A 314 6.46 -5.79 4.63
CA ILE A 314 7.82 -5.28 4.81
C ILE A 314 8.75 -6.36 5.33
N ASP A 315 8.24 -7.41 5.96
CA ASP A 315 9.03 -8.54 6.47
C ASP A 315 9.53 -9.48 5.35
N GLY A 316 9.06 -9.31 4.12
CA GLY A 316 9.68 -9.91 2.94
C GLY A 316 11.13 -9.46 2.74
N LEU A 317 11.51 -8.29 3.28
CA LEU A 317 12.89 -7.81 3.34
C LEU A 317 13.71 -8.55 4.41
N ASP A 318 15.03 -8.45 4.32
CA ASP A 318 15.93 -8.86 5.40
C ASP A 318 15.64 -8.04 6.67
N PRO A 319 15.49 -8.67 7.86
CA PRO A 319 15.14 -7.98 9.10
C PRO A 319 16.08 -6.83 9.51
N LYS A 320 17.30 -6.77 8.97
CA LYS A 320 18.18 -5.60 9.20
C LYS A 320 17.61 -4.31 8.61
N LEU A 321 16.72 -4.41 7.61
CA LEU A 321 16.04 -3.27 6.99
C LEU A 321 14.77 -2.87 7.75
N CYS A 322 14.03 -3.85 8.29
CA CYS A 322 12.83 -3.61 9.08
C CYS A 322 12.76 -4.55 10.29
N PRO A 323 13.59 -4.31 11.34
CA PRO A 323 13.69 -5.22 12.49
C PRO A 323 12.45 -5.23 13.38
N ASN A 324 11.57 -4.24 13.28
CA ASN A 324 10.37 -4.11 14.11
C ASN A 324 9.07 -4.52 13.36
N ALA A 325 9.16 -5.13 12.17
CA ALA A 325 8.00 -5.74 11.53
C ALA A 325 7.27 -6.71 12.48
N GLY A 326 5.96 -6.96 12.25
CA GLY A 326 5.14 -7.75 13.17
C GLY A 326 5.73 -9.12 13.52
N THR A 327 6.24 -9.85 12.53
CA THR A 327 6.83 -11.20 12.67
C THR A 327 8.09 -11.35 11.82
N PRO A 328 9.21 -10.66 12.15
CA PRO A 328 10.40 -10.69 11.33
C PRO A 328 11.06 -12.07 11.33
N VAL A 329 11.41 -12.57 10.15
CA VAL A 329 12.10 -13.86 9.95
C VAL A 329 13.45 -13.62 9.26
N HIS A 330 14.49 -14.32 9.68
CA HIS A 330 15.82 -14.21 9.07
C HIS A 330 15.82 -14.64 7.59
N GLY A 331 16.72 -14.08 6.77
CA GLY A 331 16.71 -14.21 5.31
C GLY A 331 15.93 -13.06 4.66
N GLY A 332 15.36 -13.27 3.49
CA GLY A 332 14.63 -12.25 2.74
C GLY A 332 15.50 -11.46 1.76
N PHE A 333 14.95 -10.36 1.27
CA PHE A 333 15.54 -9.59 0.19
C PHE A 333 16.27 -8.34 0.67
N GLU A 334 17.31 -7.98 -0.09
CA GLU A 334 17.80 -6.60 -0.12
C GLU A 334 16.81 -5.74 -0.92
N ILE A 335 16.71 -4.46 -0.57
CA ILE A 335 15.76 -3.54 -1.20
C ILE A 335 15.99 -3.43 -2.72
N GLU A 336 17.25 -3.43 -3.17
CA GLU A 336 17.60 -3.32 -4.59
C GLU A 336 17.28 -4.59 -5.39
N GLU A 337 17.24 -5.76 -4.76
CA GLU A 337 16.77 -6.99 -5.41
C GLU A 337 15.30 -6.84 -5.83
N LEU A 338 14.46 -6.28 -4.97
CA LEU A 338 13.05 -6.02 -5.27
C LEU A 338 12.86 -4.86 -6.24
N PHE A 339 13.60 -3.78 -6.12
CA PHE A 339 13.54 -2.66 -7.06
C PHE A 339 13.94 -3.08 -8.47
N TYR A 340 14.93 -3.99 -8.59
CA TYR A 340 15.25 -4.61 -9.88
C TYR A 340 14.09 -5.43 -10.44
N LEU A 341 13.43 -6.27 -9.64
CA LEU A 341 12.25 -7.03 -10.05
C LEU A 341 11.12 -6.10 -10.50
N PHE A 342 10.82 -5.06 -9.74
CA PHE A 342 9.77 -4.10 -10.08
C PHE A 342 10.04 -3.37 -11.40
N THR A 343 11.29 -2.96 -11.61
CA THR A 343 11.71 -2.38 -12.89
C THR A 343 11.50 -3.35 -14.06
N LYS A 344 11.75 -4.64 -13.86
CA LYS A 344 11.49 -5.66 -14.89
C LYS A 344 10.00 -5.86 -15.15
N ILE A 345 9.16 -5.84 -14.12
CA ILE A 345 7.71 -5.89 -14.28
C ILE A 345 7.24 -4.70 -15.13
N LEU A 346 7.69 -3.49 -14.81
CA LEU A 346 7.36 -2.29 -15.59
C LEU A 346 7.80 -2.42 -17.05
N ARG A 347 9.05 -2.83 -17.30
CA ARG A 347 9.62 -2.98 -18.65
C ARG A 347 8.99 -4.12 -19.47
N SER A 348 8.31 -5.07 -18.81
CA SER A 348 7.59 -6.15 -19.47
C SER A 348 6.26 -5.71 -20.09
N GLY A 349 5.83 -4.47 -19.85
CA GLY A 349 4.54 -3.93 -20.30
C GLY A 349 3.35 -4.40 -19.45
N ARG A 350 3.57 -5.04 -18.31
CA ARG A 350 2.50 -5.36 -17.36
C ARG A 350 1.99 -4.10 -16.68
N GLN A 351 0.69 -4.03 -16.47
CA GLN A 351 0.05 -2.92 -15.79
C GLN A 351 -0.04 -3.21 -14.28
N LEU A 352 0.57 -2.33 -13.48
CA LEU A 352 0.28 -2.31 -12.05
C LEU A 352 -1.08 -1.65 -11.83
N ILE A 353 -1.98 -2.34 -11.14
CA ILE A 353 -3.36 -1.86 -10.90
C ILE A 353 -3.55 -1.28 -9.51
N GLY A 354 -2.55 -1.41 -8.66
CA GLY A 354 -2.49 -0.93 -7.29
C GLY A 354 -1.38 -1.60 -6.52
N PHE A 355 -1.19 -1.17 -5.30
CA PHE A 355 -0.32 -1.84 -4.33
C PHE A 355 -0.79 -1.57 -2.90
N ASP A 356 -0.37 -2.41 -1.99
CA ASP A 356 -0.36 -2.14 -0.56
C ASP A 356 1.05 -2.28 0.01
N LEU A 357 1.32 -1.58 1.12
CA LEU A 357 2.54 -1.66 1.92
C LEU A 357 2.12 -1.84 3.38
N LEU A 358 2.55 -2.94 3.99
CA LEU A 358 2.00 -3.48 5.22
C LEU A 358 3.10 -3.84 6.21
N GLU A 359 2.71 -4.09 7.45
CA GLU A 359 3.52 -4.59 8.57
C GLU A 359 4.72 -3.70 8.95
N VAL A 360 4.77 -2.45 8.47
CA VAL A 360 5.77 -1.49 8.92
C VAL A 360 5.44 -1.07 10.35
N ALA A 361 6.15 -1.61 11.33
CA ALA A 361 6.00 -1.20 12.72
C ALA A 361 7.01 -0.10 13.09
N VAL A 362 6.75 0.55 14.21
CA VAL A 362 7.57 1.67 14.68
C VAL A 362 8.37 1.22 15.89
N GLY A 363 9.68 1.13 15.72
CA GLY A 363 10.62 0.89 16.82
C GLY A 363 11.03 2.18 17.55
N GLU A 364 12.02 2.05 18.42
CA GLU A 364 12.61 3.19 19.17
C GLU A 364 13.27 4.23 18.26
N ASN A 365 13.69 3.82 17.07
CA ASN A 365 14.25 4.69 16.03
C ASN A 365 13.34 4.73 14.81
N ASN A 366 13.58 5.70 13.92
CA ASN A 366 12.76 5.89 12.72
C ASN A 366 13.26 5.04 11.52
N TRP A 367 14.06 4.01 11.74
CA TRP A 367 14.68 3.25 10.64
C TRP A 367 13.65 2.54 9.78
N ASP A 368 12.73 1.78 10.38
CA ASP A 368 11.66 1.07 9.66
C ASP A 368 10.77 2.04 8.86
N ALA A 369 10.43 3.18 9.46
CA ALA A 369 9.65 4.21 8.77
C ALA A 369 10.42 4.83 7.59
N ASN A 370 11.76 4.96 7.71
CA ASN A 370 12.60 5.46 6.61
C ASN A 370 12.67 4.45 5.46
N VAL A 371 12.85 3.17 5.77
CA VAL A 371 12.81 2.09 4.75
C VAL A 371 11.43 2.03 4.11
N GLY A 372 10.35 2.03 4.91
CA GLY A 372 8.97 2.05 4.42
C GLY A 372 8.67 3.25 3.50
N ALA A 373 9.20 4.44 3.84
CA ALA A 373 9.04 5.63 3.00
C ALA A 373 9.72 5.48 1.63
N ARG A 374 10.91 4.84 1.55
CA ARG A 374 11.62 4.59 0.29
C ARG A 374 10.94 3.54 -0.56
N VAL A 375 10.44 2.47 0.06
CA VAL A 375 9.63 1.46 -0.63
C VAL A 375 8.33 2.10 -1.17
N LEU A 376 7.64 2.87 -0.34
CA LEU A 376 6.42 3.58 -0.73
C LEU A 376 6.66 4.53 -1.91
N TRP A 377 7.76 5.32 -1.87
CA TRP A 377 8.16 6.20 -2.95
C TRP A 377 8.36 5.45 -4.27
N LYS A 378 9.11 4.34 -4.21
CA LYS A 378 9.37 3.50 -5.39
C LYS A 378 8.08 2.93 -5.97
N LEU A 379 7.20 2.36 -5.14
CA LEU A 379 5.93 1.79 -5.57
C LEU A 379 4.98 2.84 -6.15
N CYS A 380 4.92 4.04 -5.57
CA CYS A 380 4.15 5.17 -6.13
C CYS A 380 4.61 5.52 -7.55
N ASN A 381 5.92 5.67 -7.76
CA ASN A 381 6.49 5.98 -9.07
C ASN A 381 6.23 4.88 -10.10
N LEU A 382 6.34 3.61 -9.71
CA LEU A 382 6.03 2.48 -10.58
C LEU A 382 4.55 2.44 -10.97
N LEU A 383 3.65 2.68 -10.00
CA LEU A 383 2.22 2.66 -10.26
C LEU A 383 1.81 3.75 -11.27
N VAL A 384 2.26 4.98 -11.10
CA VAL A 384 1.95 6.06 -12.06
C VAL A 384 2.61 5.82 -13.41
N LYS A 385 3.85 5.32 -13.44
CA LYS A 385 4.58 5.02 -14.68
C LYS A 385 3.93 3.91 -15.50
N SER A 386 3.37 2.89 -14.85
CA SER A 386 2.68 1.78 -15.54
C SER A 386 1.27 2.15 -16.03
N ASN A 387 0.78 3.34 -15.68
CA ASN A 387 -0.53 3.86 -16.07
C ASN A 387 -0.38 5.26 -16.68
N PRO A 388 0.25 5.41 -17.85
CA PRO A 388 0.40 6.73 -18.48
C PRO A 388 -0.97 7.36 -18.76
N VAL A 389 -1.05 8.72 -18.70
CA VAL A 389 -2.27 9.50 -19.02
C VAL A 389 -2.55 9.49 -20.50
#